data_e6e31a12d4ef28a2326960dbe2284870
#
_entry.id   e6e31a12d4ef28a2326960dbe2284870
#
_cell.length_a   1.000
_cell.length_b   1.000
_cell.length_c   1.000
_cell.angle_alpha   90.00
_cell.angle_beta   90.00
_cell.angle_gamma   90.00
#
_symmetry.space_group_name_H-M   'P 1'
#
loop_
_entity.id
_entity.type
_entity.pdbx_description
1 polymer ?
#
loop_
_entity_poly.entity_id
_entity_poly.type
_entity_poly.pdbx_seq_one_letter_code
_entity_poly.pdbx_strand_id
1 'polypeptide(L)'
;MSERTDGIAGELLKLKNDNGVINPAGAVEWARTHKKSLLHASLEWDDAIAGERHRQWQVRQLISVHIVDAEGGRRFVSLSIDRKHDGSNGYRSLEDVVARPDLREIMLKDALADLERIQERYKKLTELEPVWQRAAEVRERRRPKAAA
;
A
#
# COMPACT_ATOMS: atom_id res chain seq x y z
N MET A 1 -16.82 -23.64 -3.05
CA MET A 1 -15.86 -22.52 -2.89
C MET A 1 -14.67 -22.97 -2.02
N SER A 2 -13.86 -23.86 -2.56
CA SER A 2 -12.73 -24.47 -1.83
C SER A 2 -11.43 -24.43 -2.64
N GLU A 3 -11.21 -23.41 -3.48
CA GLU A 3 -10.10 -23.45 -4.45
C GLU A 3 -8.97 -22.43 -4.22
N ARG A 4 -8.87 -21.78 -3.05
CA ARG A 4 -7.79 -20.82 -2.77
C ARG A 4 -7.01 -21.07 -1.49
N THR A 5 -7.06 -22.26 -0.96
CA THR A 5 -6.18 -22.67 0.15
C THR A 5 -4.89 -23.34 -0.34
N ASP A 6 -4.76 -23.56 -1.63
CA ASP A 6 -3.51 -23.99 -2.24
C ASP A 6 -2.68 -22.74 -2.60
N GLY A 7 -1.40 -22.78 -2.30
CA GLY A 7 -0.48 -21.68 -2.54
C GLY A 7 -0.03 -20.98 -1.24
N ILE A 8 0.53 -19.79 -1.38
CA ILE A 8 1.08 -19.00 -0.25
C ILE A 8 0.01 -18.73 0.82
N ALA A 9 -1.23 -18.43 0.42
CA ALA A 9 -2.33 -18.21 1.35
C ALA A 9 -2.62 -19.45 2.21
N GLY A 10 -2.61 -20.62 1.59
CA GLY A 10 -2.80 -21.90 2.30
C GLY A 10 -1.66 -22.18 3.29
N GLU A 11 -0.42 -21.91 2.92
CA GLU A 11 0.72 -22.05 3.81
C GLU A 11 0.62 -21.07 5.01
N LEU A 12 0.30 -19.79 4.76
CA LEU A 12 0.13 -18.78 5.82
C LEU A 12 -1.02 -19.13 6.77
N LEU A 13 -2.15 -19.63 6.26
CA LEU A 13 -3.30 -20.02 7.07
C LEU A 13 -2.98 -21.18 8.03
N LYS A 14 -2.08 -22.09 7.66
CA LYS A 14 -1.60 -23.19 8.52
C LYS A 14 -0.74 -22.70 9.69
N LEU A 15 -0.19 -21.49 9.58
CA LEU A 15 0.67 -20.88 10.60
C LEU A 15 -0.10 -20.04 11.63
N LYS A 16 -1.43 -20.04 11.57
CA LYS A 16 -2.23 -19.41 12.63
C LYS A 16 -2.01 -20.12 13.96
N ASN A 17 -1.86 -19.32 15.02
CA ASN A 17 -1.91 -19.84 16.39
C ASN A 17 -3.36 -20.14 16.83
N ASP A 18 -3.53 -20.63 18.07
CA ASP A 18 -4.83 -20.96 18.65
C ASP A 18 -5.80 -19.78 18.70
N ASN A 19 -5.30 -18.55 18.69
CA ASN A 19 -6.09 -17.31 18.65
C ASN A 19 -6.40 -16.84 17.22
N GLY A 20 -6.02 -17.60 16.20
CA GLY A 20 -6.24 -17.27 14.80
C GLY A 20 -5.29 -16.20 14.24
N VAL A 21 -4.19 -15.91 14.95
CA VAL A 21 -3.20 -14.89 14.56
C VAL A 21 -2.03 -15.53 13.82
N ILE A 22 -1.64 -14.92 12.70
CA ILE A 22 -0.41 -15.26 11.98
C ILE A 22 0.70 -14.31 12.47
N ASN A 23 1.75 -14.87 13.07
CA ASN A 23 2.91 -14.11 13.50
C ASN A 23 3.96 -14.05 12.37
N PRO A 24 4.33 -12.85 11.86
CA PRO A 24 5.29 -12.71 10.77
C PRO A 24 6.67 -13.31 11.09
N ALA A 25 7.18 -13.14 12.31
CA ALA A 25 8.47 -13.71 12.70
C ALA A 25 8.43 -15.26 12.68
N GLY A 26 7.36 -15.85 13.21
CA GLY A 26 7.16 -17.30 13.15
C GLY A 26 7.02 -17.81 11.70
N ALA A 27 6.38 -17.05 10.82
CA ALA A 27 6.26 -17.40 9.41
C ALA A 27 7.64 -17.39 8.70
N VAL A 28 8.50 -16.42 9.01
CA VAL A 28 9.90 -16.38 8.48
C VAL A 28 10.69 -17.60 8.96
N GLU A 29 10.64 -17.93 10.26
CA GLU A 29 11.36 -19.10 10.80
C GLU A 29 10.83 -20.41 10.20
N TRP A 30 9.53 -20.54 10.04
CA TRP A 30 8.95 -21.70 9.36
C TRP A 30 9.44 -21.79 7.91
N ALA A 31 9.38 -20.70 7.14
CA ALA A 31 9.86 -20.66 5.76
C ALA A 31 11.36 -20.99 5.64
N ARG A 32 12.19 -20.56 6.61
CA ARG A 32 13.62 -20.87 6.67
C ARG A 32 13.90 -22.38 6.69
N THR A 33 13.07 -23.13 7.38
CA THR A 33 13.19 -24.60 7.49
C THR A 33 12.47 -25.34 6.37
N HIS A 34 11.53 -24.71 5.69
CA HIS A 34 10.71 -25.31 4.61
C HIS A 34 11.10 -24.76 3.23
N LYS A 35 12.34 -25.02 2.81
CA LYS A 35 12.95 -24.45 1.58
C LYS A 35 12.20 -24.74 0.28
N LYS A 36 11.32 -25.74 0.25
CA LYS A 36 10.50 -26.09 -0.91
C LYS A 36 9.12 -25.40 -0.91
N SER A 37 8.78 -24.63 0.13
CA SER A 37 7.50 -23.94 0.24
C SER A 37 7.43 -22.73 -0.69
N LEU A 38 6.23 -22.36 -1.08
CA LEU A 38 5.97 -21.15 -1.85
C LEU A 38 6.29 -19.89 -1.02
N LEU A 39 6.05 -19.96 0.29
CA LEU A 39 6.40 -18.87 1.20
C LEU A 39 7.91 -18.65 1.22
N HIS A 40 8.73 -19.71 1.29
CA HIS A 40 10.19 -19.61 1.20
C HIS A 40 10.62 -18.96 -0.12
N ALA A 41 10.07 -19.39 -1.23
CA ALA A 41 10.39 -18.88 -2.56
C ALA A 41 9.99 -17.41 -2.77
N SER A 42 9.06 -16.89 -1.97
CA SER A 42 8.59 -15.50 -2.05
C SER A 42 9.37 -14.52 -1.16
N LEU A 43 10.28 -15.01 -0.32
CA LEU A 43 11.10 -14.19 0.56
C LEU A 43 12.49 -13.96 -0.03
N GLU A 44 13.10 -12.80 0.31
CA GLU A 44 14.49 -12.50 -0.03
C GLU A 44 15.42 -13.06 1.05
N TRP A 45 16.28 -13.99 0.70
CA TRP A 45 17.21 -14.66 1.61
C TRP A 45 18.64 -14.13 1.52
N ASP A 46 18.95 -13.29 0.55
CA ASP A 46 20.21 -12.55 0.51
C ASP A 46 20.15 -11.39 1.52
N ASP A 47 20.92 -11.48 2.57
CA ASP A 47 20.91 -10.50 3.67
C ASP A 47 21.35 -9.11 3.21
N ALA A 48 22.24 -9.00 2.22
CA ALA A 48 22.67 -7.71 1.69
C ALA A 48 21.52 -7.02 0.93
N ILE A 49 20.81 -7.76 0.07
CA ILE A 49 19.67 -7.26 -0.67
C ILE A 49 18.50 -6.95 0.26
N ALA A 50 18.18 -7.87 1.18
CA ALA A 50 17.12 -7.68 2.16
C ALA A 50 17.39 -6.47 3.06
N GLY A 51 18.64 -6.33 3.54
CA GLY A 51 19.08 -5.20 4.36
C GLY A 51 18.99 -3.86 3.63
N GLU A 52 19.36 -3.81 2.34
CA GLU A 52 19.24 -2.60 1.53
C GLU A 52 17.78 -2.19 1.33
N ARG A 53 16.91 -3.14 1.00
CA ARG A 53 15.46 -2.89 0.89
C ARG A 53 14.86 -2.40 2.20
N HIS A 54 15.30 -2.94 3.34
CA HIS A 54 14.85 -2.50 4.65
C HIS A 54 15.29 -1.07 4.96
N ARG A 55 16.55 -0.70 4.67
CA ARG A 55 17.04 0.68 4.83
C ARG A 55 16.28 1.67 3.95
N GLN A 56 15.96 1.31 2.71
CA GLN A 56 15.11 2.14 1.84
C GLN A 56 13.71 2.32 2.42
N TRP A 57 13.12 1.26 3.00
CA TRP A 57 11.84 1.36 3.71
C TRP A 57 11.95 2.31 4.92
N GLN A 58 13.02 2.20 5.72
CA GLN A 58 13.25 3.11 6.84
C GLN A 58 13.33 4.57 6.39
N VAL A 59 14.05 4.87 5.31
CA VAL A 59 14.13 6.23 4.76
C VAL A 59 12.73 6.75 4.36
N ARG A 60 11.90 5.91 3.74
CA ARG A 60 10.51 6.29 3.43
C ARG A 60 9.69 6.66 4.68
N GLN A 61 9.88 5.92 5.78
CA GLN A 61 9.24 6.27 7.05
C GLN A 61 9.77 7.59 7.61
N LEU A 62 11.06 7.82 7.56
CA LEU A 62 11.68 9.07 8.02
C LEU A 62 11.19 10.28 7.22
N ILE A 63 11.06 10.16 5.90
CA ILE A 63 10.47 11.23 5.07
C ILE A 63 9.04 11.57 5.54
N SER A 64 8.24 10.56 5.82
CA SER A 64 6.84 10.75 6.25
C SER A 64 6.71 11.41 7.63
N VAL A 65 7.67 11.16 8.53
CA VAL A 65 7.60 11.62 9.94
C VAL A 65 8.29 12.96 10.14
N HIS A 66 9.44 13.18 9.48
CA HIS A 66 10.32 14.32 9.78
C HIS A 66 10.18 15.48 8.79
N ILE A 67 9.74 15.21 7.58
CA ILE A 67 9.52 16.27 6.60
C ILE A 67 8.05 16.65 6.60
N VAL A 68 7.70 17.51 7.56
CA VAL A 68 6.35 18.04 7.78
C VAL A 68 6.34 19.57 7.72
N ASP A 69 5.17 20.14 7.44
CA ASP A 69 4.94 21.59 7.54
C ASP A 69 4.70 22.04 9.00
N ALA A 70 4.44 23.33 9.20
CA ALA A 70 4.21 23.89 10.53
C ALA A 70 2.96 23.33 11.24
N GLU A 71 1.98 22.84 10.47
CA GLU A 71 0.75 22.22 10.95
C GLU A 71 0.87 20.68 11.11
N GLY A 72 2.05 20.11 10.85
CA GLY A 72 2.31 18.67 10.92
C GLY A 72 1.86 17.88 9.70
N GLY A 73 1.47 18.56 8.61
CA GLY A 73 1.14 17.92 7.33
C GLY A 73 2.39 17.46 6.55
N ARG A 74 2.22 16.47 5.69
CA ARG A 74 3.31 15.97 4.85
C ARG A 74 3.77 17.03 3.86
N ARG A 75 5.07 17.26 3.77
CA ARG A 75 5.67 18.16 2.76
C ARG A 75 6.07 17.46 1.47
N PHE A 76 6.22 16.16 1.48
CA PHE A 76 6.60 15.37 0.31
C PHE A 76 5.61 14.25 0.07
N VAL A 77 5.32 13.98 -1.21
CA VAL A 77 4.43 12.93 -1.67
C VAL A 77 5.10 12.12 -2.78
N SER A 78 4.76 10.84 -2.85
CA SER A 78 5.14 9.97 -3.95
C SER A 78 3.92 9.72 -4.83
N LEU A 79 3.95 10.22 -6.05
CA LEU A 79 2.88 10.02 -7.02
C LEU A 79 3.03 8.67 -7.73
N SER A 80 1.94 8.16 -8.29
CA SER A 80 1.96 6.89 -9.05
C SER A 80 2.98 6.88 -10.17
N ILE A 81 3.21 8.02 -10.82
CA ILE A 81 4.21 8.19 -11.89
C ILE A 81 5.67 8.11 -11.40
N ASP A 82 5.91 8.32 -10.11
CA ASP A 82 7.24 8.28 -9.49
C ASP A 82 7.53 6.95 -8.80
N ARG A 83 6.57 6.03 -8.79
CA ARG A 83 6.70 4.71 -8.15
C ARG A 83 7.23 3.70 -9.14
N LYS A 84 8.25 2.95 -8.73
CA LYS A 84 8.85 1.89 -9.53
C LYS A 84 8.58 0.52 -8.94
N HIS A 85 8.60 -0.51 -9.77
CA HIS A 85 8.38 -1.89 -9.35
C HIS A 85 9.44 -2.42 -8.37
N ASP A 86 10.66 -1.88 -8.43
CA ASP A 86 11.76 -2.22 -7.53
C ASP A 86 11.66 -1.54 -6.15
N GLY A 87 10.63 -0.70 -5.93
CA GLY A 87 10.42 0.04 -4.69
C GLY A 87 11.26 1.32 -4.56
N SER A 88 12.06 1.67 -5.56
CA SER A 88 12.79 2.94 -5.61
C SER A 88 11.86 4.08 -6.00
N ASN A 89 11.03 4.52 -5.04
CA ASN A 89 10.04 5.55 -5.28
C ASN A 89 10.67 6.95 -5.15
N GLY A 90 10.35 7.84 -6.10
CA GLY A 90 10.65 9.26 -6.00
C GLY A 90 9.64 9.99 -5.12
N TYR A 91 10.06 11.13 -4.57
CA TYR A 91 9.22 12.00 -3.74
C TYR A 91 9.29 13.43 -4.28
N ARG A 92 8.14 14.08 -4.34
CA ARG A 92 8.00 15.48 -4.79
C ARG A 92 7.52 16.36 -3.65
N SER A 93 7.92 17.63 -3.67
CA SER A 93 7.35 18.66 -2.77
C SER A 93 5.84 18.72 -3.00
N LEU A 94 5.06 18.67 -1.93
CA LEU A 94 3.61 18.83 -2.00
C LEU A 94 3.21 20.20 -2.57
N GLU A 95 3.96 21.24 -2.23
CA GLU A 95 3.74 22.59 -2.75
C GLU A 95 3.84 22.63 -4.27
N ASP A 96 4.89 22.02 -4.84
CA ASP A 96 5.07 21.93 -6.30
C ASP A 96 3.95 21.11 -6.96
N VAL A 97 3.55 20.00 -6.34
CA VAL A 97 2.47 19.15 -6.86
C VAL A 97 1.15 19.91 -6.89
N VAL A 98 0.82 20.63 -5.83
CA VAL A 98 -0.46 21.39 -5.75
C VAL A 98 -0.47 22.58 -6.70
N ALA A 99 0.68 23.24 -6.91
CA ALA A 99 0.82 24.37 -7.81
C ALA A 99 0.71 24.00 -9.30
N ARG A 100 1.03 22.75 -9.66
CA ARG A 100 1.01 22.28 -11.05
C ARG A 100 -0.27 21.49 -11.34
N PRO A 101 -1.15 21.95 -12.26
CA PRO A 101 -2.43 21.30 -12.56
C PRO A 101 -2.29 19.83 -12.99
N ASP A 102 -1.28 19.50 -13.78
CA ASP A 102 -1.01 18.13 -14.24
C ASP A 102 -0.66 17.17 -13.08
N LEU A 103 0.21 17.60 -12.18
CA LEU A 103 0.61 16.80 -11.00
C LEU A 103 -0.50 16.71 -9.96
N ARG A 104 -1.23 17.82 -9.74
CA ARG A 104 -2.38 17.84 -8.85
C ARG A 104 -3.47 16.86 -9.30
N GLU A 105 -3.70 16.76 -10.60
CA GLU A 105 -4.65 15.80 -11.17
C GLU A 105 -4.23 14.36 -10.90
N ILE A 106 -2.94 14.04 -11.07
CA ILE A 106 -2.39 12.72 -10.73
C ILE A 106 -2.54 12.43 -9.24
N MET A 107 -2.20 13.39 -8.39
CA MET A 107 -2.33 13.25 -6.95
C MET A 107 -3.78 12.96 -6.52
N LEU A 108 -4.75 13.64 -7.12
CA LEU A 108 -6.15 13.43 -6.80
C LEU A 108 -6.64 12.06 -7.30
N LYS A 109 -6.19 11.62 -8.47
CA LYS A 109 -6.46 10.28 -8.97
C LYS A 109 -5.88 9.20 -8.04
N ASP A 110 -4.65 9.40 -7.56
CA ASP A 110 -4.01 8.51 -6.60
C ASP A 110 -4.79 8.45 -5.28
N ALA A 111 -5.24 9.61 -4.77
CA ALA A 111 -6.04 9.68 -3.54
C ALA A 111 -7.38 8.93 -3.68
N LEU A 112 -8.07 9.07 -4.82
CA LEU A 112 -9.30 8.33 -5.08
C LEU A 112 -9.06 6.82 -5.16
N ALA A 113 -7.94 6.38 -5.76
CA ALA A 113 -7.57 4.97 -5.78
C ALA A 113 -7.23 4.43 -4.37
N ASP A 114 -6.60 5.25 -3.51
CA ASP A 114 -6.36 4.89 -2.12
C ASP A 114 -7.68 4.73 -1.34
N LEU A 115 -8.64 5.62 -1.54
CA LEU A 115 -9.98 5.52 -0.94
C LEU A 115 -10.70 4.24 -1.38
N GLU A 116 -10.58 3.82 -2.64
CA GLU A 116 -11.15 2.53 -3.11
C GLU A 116 -10.53 1.34 -2.37
N ARG A 117 -9.21 1.35 -2.17
CA ARG A 117 -8.53 0.27 -1.42
C ARG A 117 -8.95 0.23 0.04
N ILE A 118 -9.16 1.40 0.66
CA ILE A 118 -9.66 1.51 2.03
C ILE A 118 -11.09 0.99 2.10
N GLN A 119 -11.96 1.40 1.17
CA GLN A 119 -13.34 0.93 1.08
C GLN A 119 -13.41 -0.59 0.96
N GLU A 120 -12.63 -1.19 0.07
CA GLU A 120 -12.61 -2.65 -0.12
C GLU A 120 -12.16 -3.39 1.15
N ARG A 121 -11.17 -2.83 1.86
CA ARG A 121 -10.69 -3.40 3.13
C ARG A 121 -11.75 -3.38 4.23
N TYR A 122 -12.52 -2.31 4.31
CA TYR A 122 -13.47 -2.07 5.40
C TYR A 122 -14.94 -2.14 4.97
N LYS A 123 -15.24 -2.77 3.85
CA LYS A 123 -16.59 -2.85 3.28
C LYS A 123 -17.64 -3.50 4.19
N LYS A 124 -17.21 -4.26 5.21
CA LYS A 124 -18.09 -4.85 6.20
C LYS A 124 -18.51 -3.88 7.30
N LEU A 125 -17.90 -2.71 7.39
CA LEU A 125 -18.25 -1.65 8.33
C LEU A 125 -19.28 -0.72 7.69
N THR A 126 -20.55 -1.02 7.90
CA THR A 126 -21.68 -0.28 7.30
C THR A 126 -21.76 1.17 7.78
N GLU A 127 -21.18 1.48 8.94
CA GLU A 127 -21.07 2.83 9.48
C GLU A 127 -20.28 3.78 8.58
N LEU A 128 -19.42 3.26 7.71
CA LEU A 128 -18.62 4.04 6.76
C LEU A 128 -19.32 4.31 5.42
N GLU A 129 -20.52 3.76 5.21
CA GLU A 129 -21.26 3.92 3.95
C GLU A 129 -21.42 5.38 3.50
N PRO A 130 -21.76 6.34 4.38
CA PRO A 130 -21.86 7.76 3.99
C PRO A 130 -20.54 8.34 3.47
N VAL A 131 -19.40 7.87 3.95
CA VAL A 131 -18.07 8.29 3.46
C VAL A 131 -17.85 7.81 2.04
N TRP A 132 -18.20 6.55 1.76
CA TRP A 132 -18.05 5.96 0.43
C TRP A 132 -18.96 6.61 -0.61
N GLN A 133 -20.16 6.97 -0.23
CA GLN A 133 -21.09 7.71 -1.09
C GLN A 133 -20.52 9.07 -1.48
N ARG A 134 -19.92 9.81 -0.55
CA ARG A 134 -19.26 11.09 -0.85
C ARG A 134 -18.05 10.94 -1.74
N ALA A 135 -17.23 9.91 -1.52
CA ALA A 135 -16.09 9.61 -2.41
C ALA A 135 -16.56 9.29 -3.84
N ALA A 136 -17.64 8.54 -3.98
CA ALA A 136 -18.25 8.25 -5.28
C ALA A 136 -18.75 9.52 -6.00
N GLU A 137 -19.40 10.45 -5.30
CA GLU A 137 -19.85 11.74 -5.85
C GLU A 137 -18.67 12.56 -6.39
N VAL A 138 -17.54 12.62 -5.67
CA VAL A 138 -16.33 13.33 -6.12
C VAL A 138 -15.82 12.70 -7.41
N ARG A 139 -15.80 11.39 -7.49
CA ARG A 139 -15.34 10.62 -8.65
C ARG A 139 -16.25 10.88 -9.87
N GLU A 140 -17.58 10.86 -9.70
CA GLU A 140 -18.54 11.11 -10.78
C GLU A 140 -18.42 12.53 -11.36
N ARG A 141 -18.23 13.56 -10.53
CA ARG A 141 -18.04 14.95 -10.97
C ARG A 141 -16.80 15.13 -11.85
N ARG A 142 -15.87 14.20 -11.82
CA ARG A 142 -14.61 14.25 -12.56
C ARG A 142 -14.61 13.42 -13.83
N ARG A 143 -15.63 12.60 -14.05
CA ARG A 143 -15.78 11.94 -15.35
C ARG A 143 -15.95 13.03 -16.40
N PRO A 144 -15.14 13.01 -17.50
CA PRO A 144 -15.40 13.91 -18.61
C PRO A 144 -16.84 13.68 -19.06
N LYS A 145 -17.63 14.74 -19.15
CA LYS A 145 -18.96 14.65 -19.77
C LYS A 145 -18.72 14.05 -21.14
N ALA A 146 -19.33 12.90 -21.43
CA ALA A 146 -19.31 12.32 -22.75
C ALA A 146 -19.72 13.43 -23.72
N ALA A 147 -18.87 13.73 -24.70
CA ALA A 147 -19.20 14.69 -25.74
C ALA A 147 -20.50 14.22 -26.41
N ALA A 148 -21.50 15.06 -26.31
CA ALA A 148 -22.79 14.81 -26.99
C ALA A 148 -22.58 14.84 -28.51
#